data_80c5fbb2b2f127606d53118d7a82140e
#
_entry.id   80c5fbb2b2f127606d53118d7a82140e
#
_cell.length_a   1.000
_cell.length_b   1.000
_cell.length_c   1.000
_cell.angle_alpha   90.00
_cell.angle_beta   90.00
_cell.angle_gamma   90.00
#
_symmetry.space_group_name_H-M   'P 1'
#
loop_
_entity.id
_entity.type
_entity.pdbx_description
1 polymer ?
#
loop_
_entity_poly.entity_id
_entity_poly.type
_entity_poly.pdbx_seq_one_letter_code
_entity_poly.pdbx_strand_id
1 'polypeptide(L)'
;MQISRETQARRLDTFYGKMNHAIFCCLHRGVLAKINRASKYTTALGYSWRQLREHLESQFLSDMTWDNWGEVWEVDHIRPLASFRYESLDDPQFREAWKLSNLRPLYRDANAKKGCSISGV
;
A
#
# COMPACT_ATOMS: atom_id res chain seq x y z
N MET A 1 4.47 -3.59 -16.97
CA MET A 1 3.65 -2.68 -17.80
C MET A 1 3.62 -1.31 -17.20
N GLN A 2 3.77 -0.32 -18.02
CA GLN A 2 3.78 1.06 -17.57
C GLN A 2 2.40 1.68 -17.81
N ILE A 3 1.82 2.26 -16.76
CA ILE A 3 0.54 2.94 -16.86
C ILE A 3 0.78 4.34 -17.43
N SER A 4 -0.02 4.75 -18.41
CA SER A 4 0.11 6.08 -19.01
C SER A 4 -0.22 7.18 -17.98
N ARG A 5 0.30 8.39 -18.23
CA ARG A 5 0.01 9.54 -17.37
C ARG A 5 -1.50 9.84 -17.31
N GLU A 6 -2.19 9.69 -18.43
CA GLU A 6 -3.62 9.91 -18.48
C GLU A 6 -4.38 8.91 -17.61
N THR A 7 -3.98 7.63 -17.66
CA THR A 7 -4.59 6.59 -16.84
C THR A 7 -4.33 6.87 -15.36
N GLN A 8 -3.10 7.29 -15.02
CA GLN A 8 -2.77 7.65 -13.64
C GLN A 8 -3.59 8.85 -13.16
N ALA A 9 -3.72 9.87 -13.99
CA ALA A 9 -4.51 11.05 -13.64
C ALA A 9 -5.98 10.69 -13.41
N ARG A 10 -6.56 9.84 -14.24
CA ARG A 10 -7.93 9.38 -14.06
C ARG A 10 -8.09 8.62 -12.74
N ARG A 11 -7.13 7.77 -12.40
CA ARG A 11 -7.17 7.04 -11.14
C ARG A 11 -7.12 7.98 -9.96
N LEU A 12 -6.25 8.99 -10.01
CA LEU A 12 -6.12 9.98 -8.94
C LEU A 12 -7.34 10.90 -8.84
N ASP A 13 -8.10 11.05 -9.93
CA ASP A 13 -9.31 11.87 -9.92
C ASP A 13 -10.50 11.17 -9.27
N THR A 14 -10.44 9.85 -9.12
CA THR A 14 -11.52 9.12 -8.44
C THR A 14 -11.33 9.20 -6.94
N PHE A 15 -12.42 9.05 -6.19
CA PHE A 15 -12.33 8.95 -4.73
C PHE A 15 -11.39 7.82 -4.32
N TYR A 16 -11.54 6.67 -4.96
CA TYR A 16 -10.71 5.50 -4.72
C TYR A 16 -9.22 5.80 -4.91
N GLY A 17 -8.88 6.42 -6.06
CA GLY A 17 -7.50 6.76 -6.36
C GLY A 17 -6.91 7.78 -5.41
N LYS A 18 -7.68 8.83 -5.10
CA LYS A 18 -7.24 9.88 -4.17
C LYS A 18 -7.02 9.31 -2.77
N MET A 19 -7.92 8.46 -2.31
CA MET A 19 -7.80 7.86 -1.00
C MET A 19 -6.59 6.95 -0.91
N ASN A 20 -6.38 6.10 -1.91
CA ASN A 20 -5.23 5.20 -1.93
C ASN A 20 -3.92 5.97 -1.97
N HIS A 21 -3.87 7.04 -2.76
CA HIS A 21 -2.69 7.90 -2.83
C HIS A 21 -2.41 8.55 -1.47
N ALA A 22 -3.43 9.08 -0.82
CA ALA A 22 -3.29 9.70 0.49
C ALA A 22 -2.81 8.70 1.54
N ILE A 23 -3.32 7.47 1.50
CA ILE A 23 -2.89 6.42 2.42
C ILE A 23 -1.42 6.09 2.19
N PHE A 24 -0.99 5.93 0.95
CA PHE A 24 0.42 5.67 0.64
C PHE A 24 1.32 6.80 1.15
N CYS A 25 0.93 8.04 0.98
CA CYS A 25 1.70 9.17 1.47
C CYS A 25 1.78 9.16 3.00
N CYS A 26 0.67 8.95 3.67
CA CYS A 26 0.62 8.90 5.13
C CYS A 26 1.39 7.71 5.68
N LEU A 27 1.25 6.55 5.08
CA LEU A 27 1.95 5.34 5.45
C LEU A 27 3.46 5.54 5.34
N HIS A 28 3.91 6.03 4.20
CA HIS A 28 5.32 6.25 3.93
C HIS A 28 5.93 7.18 4.99
N ARG A 29 5.27 8.32 5.22
CA ARG A 29 5.72 9.30 6.20
C ARG A 29 5.68 8.73 7.63
N GLY A 30 4.58 8.07 7.99
CA GLY A 30 4.40 7.53 9.33
C GLY A 30 5.39 6.43 9.67
N VAL A 31 5.63 5.52 8.73
CA VAL A 31 6.54 4.40 8.94
C VAL A 31 7.99 4.87 9.02
N LEU A 32 8.43 5.69 8.06
CA LEU A 32 9.82 6.15 8.02
C LEU A 32 10.14 7.12 9.17
N ALA A 33 9.22 8.01 9.51
CA ALA A 33 9.42 8.96 10.60
C ALA A 33 9.11 8.36 11.97
N LYS A 34 8.69 7.10 12.02
CA LYS A 34 8.34 6.39 13.26
C LYS A 34 7.26 7.12 14.06
N ILE A 35 6.28 7.63 13.35
CA ILE A 35 5.14 8.32 13.97
C ILE A 35 4.20 7.28 14.57
N ASN A 36 3.83 7.47 15.83
CA ASN A 36 2.96 6.51 16.54
C ASN A 36 1.58 7.06 16.88
N ARG A 37 1.32 8.34 16.63
CA ARG A 37 0.03 8.91 16.98
C ARG A 37 -1.06 8.45 16.01
N ALA A 38 -2.29 8.38 16.49
CA ALA A 38 -3.42 7.98 15.71
C ALA A 38 -3.79 9.04 14.66
N SER A 39 -4.32 8.59 13.55
CA SER A 39 -4.87 9.43 12.49
C SER A 39 -6.17 8.81 12.02
N LYS A 40 -6.90 9.52 11.14
CA LYS A 40 -8.12 8.95 10.57
C LYS A 40 -7.85 7.63 9.83
N TYR A 41 -6.67 7.51 9.22
CA TYR A 41 -6.32 6.29 8.49
C TYR A 41 -5.98 5.15 9.43
N THR A 42 -5.18 5.39 10.47
CA THR A 42 -4.85 4.34 11.45
C THR A 42 -6.10 3.87 12.19
N THR A 43 -7.02 4.79 12.48
CA THR A 43 -8.30 4.44 13.09
C THR A 43 -9.12 3.55 12.17
N ALA A 44 -9.23 3.92 10.89
CA ALA A 44 -9.97 3.13 9.91
C ALA A 44 -9.31 1.79 9.63
N LEU A 45 -7.97 1.75 9.60
CA LEU A 45 -7.21 0.52 9.37
C LEU A 45 -7.27 -0.44 10.56
N GLY A 46 -7.35 0.11 11.76
CA GLY A 46 -7.36 -0.70 12.98
C GLY A 46 -5.98 -1.11 13.46
N TYR A 47 -4.92 -0.47 12.96
CA TYR A 47 -3.55 -0.70 13.42
C TYR A 47 -2.74 0.59 13.29
N SER A 48 -1.60 0.66 14.00
CA SER A 48 -0.72 1.82 13.97
C SER A 48 0.35 1.68 12.86
N TRP A 49 0.98 2.80 12.51
CA TRP A 49 2.12 2.75 11.57
C TRP A 49 3.25 1.92 12.14
N ARG A 50 3.41 1.89 13.46
CA ARG A 50 4.40 1.06 14.13
C ARG A 50 4.13 -0.42 13.88
N GLN A 51 2.87 -0.84 14.02
CA GLN A 51 2.50 -2.22 13.77
C GLN A 51 2.74 -2.61 12.32
N LEU A 52 2.45 -1.70 11.39
CA LEU A 52 2.73 -1.94 9.97
C LEU A 52 4.23 -2.08 9.73
N ARG A 53 5.03 -1.18 10.32
CA ARG A 53 6.48 -1.23 10.18
C ARG A 53 7.04 -2.56 10.69
N GLU A 54 6.62 -2.98 11.86
CA GLU A 54 7.07 -4.25 12.44
C GLU A 54 6.64 -5.45 11.60
N HIS A 55 5.42 -5.40 11.06
CA HIS A 55 4.91 -6.44 10.18
C HIS A 55 5.75 -6.58 8.91
N LEU A 56 6.08 -5.46 8.28
CA LEU A 56 6.90 -5.48 7.06
C LEU A 56 8.33 -5.92 7.36
N GLU A 57 8.93 -5.39 8.44
CA GLU A 57 10.30 -5.78 8.82
C GLU A 57 10.43 -7.28 9.09
N SER A 58 9.40 -7.88 9.68
CA SER A 58 9.43 -9.31 9.99
C SER A 58 9.51 -10.17 8.73
N GLN A 59 9.20 -9.60 7.57
CA GLN A 59 9.21 -10.30 6.29
C GLN A 59 10.36 -9.86 5.39
N PHE A 60 11.22 -8.95 5.85
CA PHE A 60 12.34 -8.46 5.04
C PHE A 60 13.26 -9.60 4.65
N LEU A 61 13.61 -9.65 3.38
CA LEU A 61 14.68 -10.50 2.88
C LEU A 61 16.01 -9.78 3.07
N SER A 62 17.12 -10.49 2.85
CA SER A 62 18.45 -10.05 3.28
C SER A 62 18.88 -8.67 2.76
N ASP A 63 18.39 -8.27 1.59
CA ASP A 63 18.79 -7.01 0.97
C ASP A 63 17.70 -5.93 1.07
N MET A 64 16.64 -6.18 1.82
CA MET A 64 15.58 -5.19 2.05
C MET A 64 15.87 -4.37 3.29
N THR A 65 15.85 -3.05 3.14
CA THR A 65 16.02 -2.09 4.24
C THR A 65 15.02 -0.95 4.06
N TRP A 66 14.84 -0.15 5.09
CA TRP A 66 13.99 1.04 4.95
C TRP A 66 14.62 2.09 4.03
N ASP A 67 15.95 2.08 3.91
CA ASP A 67 16.66 3.03 3.05
C ASP A 67 16.44 2.77 1.56
N ASN A 68 16.20 1.51 1.19
CA ASN A 68 16.01 1.15 -0.21
C ASN A 68 14.54 0.88 -0.58
N TRP A 69 13.61 1.28 0.28
CA TRP A 69 12.19 1.22 -0.01
C TRP A 69 11.87 2.11 -1.21
N GLY A 70 11.20 1.54 -2.19
CA GLY A 70 10.89 2.21 -3.45
C GLY A 70 11.91 1.93 -4.55
N GLU A 71 13.12 1.53 -4.19
CA GLU A 71 14.16 1.19 -5.17
C GLU A 71 14.30 -0.32 -5.34
N VAL A 72 14.47 -1.03 -4.22
CA VAL A 72 14.67 -2.48 -4.22
C VAL A 72 13.36 -3.21 -3.95
N TRP A 73 12.54 -2.69 -3.06
CA TRP A 73 11.29 -3.33 -2.67
C TRP A 73 10.17 -2.30 -2.51
N GLU A 74 8.94 -2.80 -2.54
CA GLU A 74 7.73 -2.00 -2.37
C GLU A 74 6.75 -2.75 -1.50
N VAL A 75 5.76 -2.05 -0.95
CA VAL A 75 4.64 -2.69 -0.25
C VAL A 75 3.71 -3.26 -1.30
N ASP A 76 3.45 -4.55 -1.20
CA ASP A 76 2.57 -5.27 -2.11
C ASP A 76 1.28 -5.66 -1.41
N HIS A 77 0.17 -5.54 -2.11
CA HIS A 77 -1.11 -6.09 -1.70
C HIS A 77 -1.22 -7.50 -2.27
N ILE A 78 -1.20 -8.51 -1.41
CA ILE A 78 -1.26 -9.92 -1.85
C ILE A 78 -2.50 -10.13 -2.70
N ARG A 79 -3.66 -9.73 -2.20
CA ARG A 79 -4.85 -9.57 -3.02
C ARG A 79 -4.88 -8.12 -3.52
N PRO A 80 -4.84 -7.89 -4.84
CA PRO A 80 -4.58 -6.56 -5.38
C PRO A 80 -5.67 -5.55 -5.05
N LEU A 81 -5.27 -4.28 -4.93
CA LEU A 81 -6.21 -3.19 -4.66
C LEU A 81 -7.34 -3.16 -5.69
N ALA A 82 -7.05 -3.47 -6.94
CA ALA A 82 -8.04 -3.45 -8.02
C ALA A 82 -9.19 -4.45 -7.80
N SER A 83 -9.00 -5.46 -6.94
CA SER A 83 -10.04 -6.44 -6.64
C SER A 83 -11.01 -5.99 -5.56
N PHE A 84 -10.76 -4.83 -4.95
CA PHE A 84 -11.62 -4.27 -3.90
C PHE A 84 -12.38 -3.06 -4.42
N ARG A 85 -13.54 -2.82 -3.85
CA ARG A 85 -14.36 -1.65 -4.12
C ARG A 85 -14.74 -1.00 -2.81
N TYR A 86 -14.36 0.26 -2.62
CA TYR A 86 -14.75 1.02 -1.43
C TYR A 86 -14.82 2.50 -1.78
N GLU A 87 -15.73 3.19 -1.13
CA GLU A 87 -15.98 4.62 -1.34
C GLU A 87 -15.81 5.43 -0.06
N SER A 88 -15.50 4.76 1.05
CA SER A 88 -15.28 5.44 2.32
C SER A 88 -14.33 4.62 3.19
N LEU A 89 -13.78 5.27 4.21
CA LEU A 89 -12.92 4.61 5.18
C LEU A 89 -13.69 3.64 6.07
N ASP A 90 -15.00 3.77 6.13
CA ASP A 90 -15.87 2.90 6.93
C ASP A 90 -16.26 1.63 6.20
N ASP A 91 -16.00 1.56 4.90
CA ASP A 91 -16.34 0.40 4.10
C ASP A 91 -15.51 -0.81 4.55
N PRO A 92 -16.13 -1.96 4.85
CA PRO A 92 -15.38 -3.16 5.23
C PRO A 92 -14.34 -3.58 4.21
N GLN A 93 -14.56 -3.32 2.93
CA GLN A 93 -13.59 -3.66 1.88
C GLN A 93 -12.31 -2.82 1.99
N PHE A 94 -12.40 -1.59 2.50
CA PHE A 94 -11.20 -0.80 2.76
C PHE A 94 -10.29 -1.50 3.75
N ARG A 95 -10.84 -1.94 4.88
CA ARG A 95 -10.09 -2.65 5.91
C ARG A 95 -9.52 -3.97 5.39
N GLU A 96 -10.31 -4.70 4.60
CA GLU A 96 -9.86 -5.95 4.00
C GLU A 96 -8.68 -5.76 3.05
N ALA A 97 -8.74 -4.70 2.22
CA ALA A 97 -7.67 -4.41 1.27
C ALA A 97 -6.35 -4.09 1.97
N TRP A 98 -6.41 -3.38 3.08
CA TRP A 98 -5.25 -2.84 3.78
C TRP A 98 -4.88 -3.58 5.06
N LYS A 99 -5.54 -4.70 5.38
CA LYS A 99 -5.18 -5.45 6.59
C LYS A 99 -3.75 -5.97 6.49
N LEU A 100 -3.08 -6.09 7.64
CA LEU A 100 -1.67 -6.50 7.68
C LEU A 100 -1.43 -7.81 6.92
N SER A 101 -2.32 -8.79 7.06
CA SER A 101 -2.16 -10.07 6.38
C SER A 101 -2.25 -9.98 4.86
N ASN A 102 -2.70 -8.85 4.33
CA ASN A 102 -2.75 -8.60 2.88
C ASN A 102 -1.57 -7.76 2.39
N LEU A 103 -0.66 -7.38 3.28
CA LEU A 103 0.48 -6.53 2.95
C LEU A 103 1.78 -7.28 3.19
N ARG A 104 2.72 -7.10 2.26
CA ARG A 104 4.04 -7.70 2.37
C ARG A 104 5.06 -6.84 1.64
N PRO A 105 6.35 -6.91 2.03
CA PRO A 105 7.39 -6.34 1.18
C PRO A 105 7.62 -7.28 0.00
N LEU A 106 7.75 -6.72 -1.18
CA LEU A 106 7.98 -7.50 -2.40
C LEU A 106 9.01 -6.76 -3.23
N TYR A 107 9.94 -7.48 -3.84
CA TYR A 107 10.91 -6.88 -4.73
C TYR A 107 10.21 -6.09 -5.83
N ARG A 108 10.75 -4.94 -6.15
CA ARG A 108 10.16 -4.03 -7.13
C ARG A 108 9.91 -4.71 -8.47
N ASP A 109 10.88 -5.50 -8.94
CA ASP A 109 10.75 -6.21 -10.21
C ASP A 109 9.63 -7.24 -10.17
N ALA A 110 9.53 -7.98 -9.08
CA ALA A 110 8.48 -8.98 -8.90
C ALA A 110 7.12 -8.29 -8.78
N ASN A 111 7.04 -7.16 -8.09
CA ASN A 111 5.81 -6.42 -7.95
C ASN A 111 5.32 -5.85 -9.29
N ALA A 112 6.25 -5.37 -10.11
CA ALA A 112 5.92 -4.88 -11.45
C ALA A 112 5.33 -5.99 -12.32
N LYS A 113 5.93 -7.18 -12.29
CA LYS A 113 5.44 -8.34 -13.03
C LYS A 113 4.07 -8.77 -12.54
N LYS A 114 3.89 -8.81 -11.22
CA LYS A 114 2.62 -9.15 -10.60
C LYS A 114 1.55 -8.13 -10.98
N GLY A 115 1.88 -6.86 -10.92
CA GLY A 115 0.96 -5.77 -11.27
C GLY A 115 0.48 -5.89 -12.69
N CYS A 116 1.37 -6.20 -13.63
CA CYS A 116 1.01 -6.41 -15.03
C CYS A 116 0.05 -7.59 -15.18
N SER A 117 0.35 -8.70 -14.54
CA SER A 117 -0.50 -9.87 -14.66
C SER A 117 -1.87 -9.65 -14.02
N ILE A 118 -1.92 -8.92 -12.92
CA ILE A 118 -3.18 -8.61 -12.25
C ILE A 118 -3.99 -7.60 -13.02
N SER A 119 -3.35 -6.54 -13.50
CA SER A 119 -4.05 -5.51 -14.27
C SER A 119 -4.48 -6.01 -15.64
N GLY A 120 -3.88 -7.09 -16.11
CA GLY A 120 -4.28 -7.73 -17.36
C GLY A 120 -5.49 -8.61 -17.23
N VAL A 121 -5.98 -8.79 -16.05
CA VAL A 121 -7.19 -9.55 -15.81
C VAL A 121 -8.39 -8.65 -15.69
#